data_9a512365d2ea9208eb53e4d845312a46
#
_entry.id   9a512365d2ea9208eb53e4d845312a46
#
_cell.length_a   1.000
_cell.length_b   1.000
_cell.length_c   1.000
_cell.angle_alpha   90.00
_cell.angle_beta   90.00
_cell.angle_gamma   90.00
#
_symmetry.space_group_name_H-M   'P 1'
#
loop_
_entity.id
_entity.type
_entity.pdbx_description
1 polymer ?
#
loop_
_entity_poly.entity_id
_entity_poly.type
_entity_poly.pdbx_seq_one_letter_code
_entity_poly.pdbx_strand_id
1 'polypeptide(L)'
;MKKHEKLRRALAVILVLALIGTMIISVMVSSFSGGHSHAHAEEARDSYSFEMELMEDAQALRVTQRLTFYNRTGERLDRVMFAVYANMFRRETTVMYETDAAQPYGFSPGGVEFYSVKANGAEAQWAVQGDAEYFMRVQCDIAPGEACEFEFVYDVLITRNAAFLGVDQGCWRLSGFYPTLCVYNNGVWEGNAAMQHTRYTLTTPADYYAEITLPDMYALAGTGAETRANNGDGTSTWTLSAENIREFAITIGRAWRSYAGETASGVKVNVLTASRSGGRDALDIALSAIETCEEWFGGFPVNSVDIVETDLAVDRQAFSGCIWLDREIFDEGGDFLTYCVRSSLAEQYFGLSVYSDPVAQAWLNVSVSEYVTYLLYEELDGYETFVKRMNYYFVDAINVTIPSNLVMNTDASLFSQAQFTTVVRHRGAMAMHELRVVMGREDMLAVLRKWYAENGGGDMVSERDFLKTMNAETGKDWEEFLTDLIFNIDEYSQQSLDWYE
;
A
#
# COMPACT_ATOMS: atom_id res chain seq x y z
N MET A 1 39.47 -27.99 -31.45
CA MET A 1 39.69 -26.54 -31.58
C MET A 1 38.42 -25.74 -31.82
N LYS A 2 37.60 -26.01 -32.85
CA LYS A 2 36.40 -25.20 -33.16
C LYS A 2 35.28 -25.13 -32.05
N LYS A 3 35.19 -26.13 -31.20
CA LYS A 3 34.15 -26.17 -30.10
C LYS A 3 34.52 -25.27 -28.92
N HIS A 4 35.80 -25.14 -28.58
CA HIS A 4 36.27 -24.24 -27.52
C HIS A 4 36.22 -22.76 -27.93
N GLU A 5 36.36 -22.46 -29.21
CA GLU A 5 36.30 -21.09 -29.72
C GLU A 5 34.84 -20.56 -29.71
N LYS A 6 33.85 -21.42 -30.04
CA LYS A 6 32.41 -21.08 -29.93
C LYS A 6 31.98 -20.84 -28.48
N LEU A 7 32.47 -21.66 -27.54
CA LEU A 7 32.19 -21.51 -26.12
C LEU A 7 32.79 -20.20 -25.55
N ARG A 8 34.03 -19.85 -25.96
CA ARG A 8 34.67 -18.59 -25.57
C ARG A 8 33.94 -17.36 -26.13
N ARG A 9 33.43 -17.44 -27.36
CA ARG A 9 32.62 -16.34 -27.95
C ARG A 9 31.27 -16.21 -27.27
N ALA A 10 30.60 -17.30 -26.91
CA ALA A 10 29.33 -17.26 -26.14
C ALA A 10 29.53 -16.67 -24.74
N LEU A 11 30.59 -17.09 -24.02
CA LEU A 11 30.94 -16.52 -22.71
C LEU A 11 31.31 -15.03 -22.80
N ALA A 12 32.00 -14.59 -23.82
CA ALA A 12 32.34 -13.19 -24.05
C ALA A 12 31.09 -12.34 -24.34
N VAL A 13 30.11 -12.87 -25.08
CA VAL A 13 28.82 -12.19 -25.34
C VAL A 13 28.00 -12.08 -24.08
N ILE A 14 27.93 -13.12 -23.26
CA ILE A 14 27.23 -13.10 -21.97
C ILE A 14 27.85 -12.09 -20.99
N LEU A 15 29.20 -12.01 -20.96
CA LEU A 15 29.92 -11.05 -20.13
C LEU A 15 29.71 -9.59 -20.60
N VAL A 16 29.66 -9.37 -21.92
CA VAL A 16 29.35 -8.04 -22.48
C VAL A 16 27.92 -7.64 -22.24
N LEU A 17 26.95 -8.57 -22.33
CA LEU A 17 25.55 -8.32 -22.03
C LEU A 17 25.33 -8.03 -20.52
N ALA A 18 26.04 -8.74 -19.64
CA ALA A 18 26.01 -8.46 -18.20
C ALA A 18 26.62 -7.08 -17.87
N LEU A 19 27.71 -6.69 -18.51
CA LEU A 19 28.34 -5.36 -18.35
C LEU A 19 27.48 -4.23 -18.95
N ILE A 20 26.78 -4.48 -20.05
CA ILE A 20 25.83 -3.51 -20.64
C ILE A 20 24.61 -3.40 -19.74
N GLY A 21 24.12 -4.51 -19.17
CA GLY A 21 23.03 -4.49 -18.18
C GLY A 21 23.37 -3.65 -16.96
N THR A 22 24.55 -3.82 -16.37
CA THR A 22 25.00 -3.01 -15.22
C THR A 22 25.25 -1.55 -15.58
N MET A 23 25.70 -1.25 -16.80
CA MET A 23 25.86 0.13 -17.27
C MET A 23 24.53 0.82 -17.59
N ILE A 24 23.55 0.10 -18.11
CA ILE A 24 22.19 0.63 -18.36
C ILE A 24 21.47 0.89 -17.04
N ILE A 25 21.61 0.03 -16.04
CA ILE A 25 21.08 0.25 -14.68
C ILE A 25 21.72 1.50 -14.07
N SER A 26 23.04 1.67 -14.19
CA SER A 26 23.74 2.86 -13.67
C SER A 26 23.42 4.16 -14.41
N VAL A 27 23.09 4.11 -15.70
CA VAL A 27 22.70 5.29 -16.50
C VAL A 27 21.21 5.62 -16.33
N MET A 28 20.33 4.63 -16.12
CA MET A 28 18.91 4.88 -15.80
C MET A 28 18.73 5.48 -14.42
N VAL A 29 19.52 5.07 -13.42
CA VAL A 29 19.50 5.66 -12.09
C VAL A 29 19.91 7.16 -12.10
N SER A 30 20.75 7.59 -13.05
CA SER A 30 21.18 8.99 -13.16
C SER A 30 20.29 9.89 -14.03
N SER A 31 19.29 9.36 -14.73
CA SER A 31 18.47 10.13 -15.70
C SER A 31 17.07 10.47 -15.19
N PHE A 32 16.68 10.02 -14.00
CA PHE A 32 15.32 10.22 -13.43
C PHE A 32 15.28 11.16 -12.20
N SER A 33 16.34 11.94 -11.93
CA SER A 33 16.34 12.90 -10.84
C SER A 33 15.66 14.23 -11.25
N GLY A 34 14.35 14.21 -11.35
CA GLY A 34 13.48 15.35 -11.64
C GLY A 34 12.28 15.46 -10.70
N GLY A 35 12.32 14.81 -9.53
CA GLY A 35 11.31 14.94 -8.49
C GLY A 35 11.90 15.71 -7.30
N HIS A 36 11.12 16.56 -6.66
CA HIS A 36 11.54 17.36 -5.51
C HIS A 36 11.96 16.45 -4.35
N SER A 37 13.25 16.12 -4.26
CA SER A 37 13.82 15.42 -3.12
C SER A 37 13.90 16.39 -1.95
N HIS A 38 13.19 16.09 -0.86
CA HIS A 38 13.51 16.63 0.45
C HIS A 38 14.97 16.26 0.76
N ALA A 39 15.80 17.27 1.06
CA ALA A 39 17.23 17.09 1.32
C ALA A 39 17.47 16.43 2.69
N HIS A 40 17.12 15.15 2.81
CA HIS A 40 17.79 14.25 3.74
C HIS A 40 18.99 13.66 3.00
N ALA A 41 20.14 13.59 3.67
CA ALA A 41 21.30 12.87 3.13
C ALA A 41 20.79 11.49 2.68
N GLU A 42 21.08 11.13 1.44
CA GLU A 42 20.62 9.91 0.80
C GLU A 42 21.24 8.70 1.52
N GLU A 43 20.63 8.32 2.65
CA GLU A 43 20.96 7.05 3.29
C GLU A 43 20.46 5.94 2.36
N ALA A 44 21.33 4.96 2.09
CA ALA A 44 20.99 3.84 1.24
C ALA A 44 19.73 3.13 1.78
N ARG A 45 18.64 3.13 1.03
CA ARG A 45 17.37 2.46 1.39
C ARG A 45 17.49 0.96 1.17
N ASP A 46 16.66 0.21 1.89
CA ASP A 46 16.45 -1.20 1.61
C ASP A 46 15.86 -1.34 0.21
N SER A 47 16.23 -2.40 -0.50
CA SER A 47 15.75 -2.60 -1.87
C SER A 47 15.36 -4.05 -2.13
N TYR A 48 14.19 -4.22 -2.73
CA TYR A 48 13.66 -5.50 -3.18
C TYR A 48 13.81 -5.63 -4.68
N SER A 49 14.23 -6.80 -5.15
CA SER A 49 14.13 -7.18 -6.55
C SER A 49 13.46 -8.54 -6.71
N PHE A 50 12.60 -8.66 -7.70
CA PHE A 50 11.84 -9.87 -8.00
C PHE A 50 12.04 -10.29 -9.46
N GLU A 51 12.41 -11.56 -9.67
CA GLU A 51 12.29 -12.25 -10.93
C GLU A 51 11.14 -13.24 -10.80
N MET A 52 10.11 -13.10 -11.63
CA MET A 52 8.84 -13.81 -11.44
C MET A 52 8.41 -14.55 -12.72
N GLU A 53 7.81 -15.72 -12.53
CA GLU A 53 7.18 -16.52 -13.57
C GLU A 53 5.78 -16.93 -13.13
N LEU A 54 4.77 -16.56 -13.94
CA LEU A 54 3.39 -16.99 -13.70
C LEU A 54 3.18 -18.41 -14.24
N MET A 55 2.93 -19.35 -13.35
CA MET A 55 2.60 -20.74 -13.67
C MET A 55 1.09 -20.91 -13.65
N GLU A 56 0.42 -20.53 -14.75
CA GLU A 56 -1.05 -20.45 -14.84
C GLU A 56 -1.73 -21.80 -14.53
N ASP A 57 -1.24 -22.90 -15.12
CA ASP A 57 -1.80 -24.25 -14.93
C ASP A 57 -1.67 -24.75 -13.48
N ALA A 58 -0.65 -24.31 -12.76
CA ALA A 58 -0.40 -24.65 -11.35
C ALA A 58 -1.08 -23.66 -10.38
N GLN A 59 -1.66 -22.58 -10.88
CA GLN A 59 -2.14 -21.45 -10.07
C GLN A 59 -1.07 -20.99 -9.07
N ALA A 60 0.13 -20.76 -9.56
CA ALA A 60 1.26 -20.38 -8.72
C ALA A 60 2.11 -19.29 -9.39
N LEU A 61 2.82 -18.56 -8.54
CA LEU A 61 3.85 -17.60 -8.94
C LEU A 61 5.19 -18.11 -8.42
N ARG A 62 6.13 -18.42 -9.31
CA ARG A 62 7.52 -18.68 -8.97
C ARG A 62 8.25 -17.38 -8.81
N VAL A 63 8.99 -17.23 -7.73
CA VAL A 63 9.68 -15.98 -7.40
C VAL A 63 11.13 -16.27 -6.97
N THR A 64 12.05 -15.53 -7.56
CA THR A 64 13.36 -15.27 -6.97
C THR A 64 13.36 -13.85 -6.44
N GLN A 65 13.34 -13.71 -5.12
CA GLN A 65 13.40 -12.43 -4.43
C GLN A 65 14.80 -12.17 -3.91
N ARG A 66 15.31 -10.96 -4.09
CA ARG A 66 16.49 -10.45 -3.39
C ARG A 66 16.11 -9.22 -2.61
N LEU A 67 16.58 -9.16 -1.38
CA LEU A 67 16.45 -7.98 -0.50
C LEU A 67 17.84 -7.55 -0.07
N THR A 68 18.24 -6.33 -0.39
CA THR A 68 19.37 -5.67 0.25
C THR A 68 18.85 -4.91 1.46
N PHE A 69 19.20 -5.40 2.64
CA PHE A 69 18.85 -4.82 3.92
C PHE A 69 20.05 -4.11 4.54
N TYR A 70 19.84 -2.90 5.07
CA TYR A 70 20.86 -2.13 5.78
C TYR A 70 20.54 -2.11 7.27
N ASN A 71 21.47 -2.60 8.11
CA ASN A 71 21.27 -2.60 9.55
C ASN A 71 21.48 -1.20 10.16
N ARG A 72 20.38 -0.46 10.26
CA ARG A 72 20.33 0.90 10.87
C ARG A 72 19.96 0.87 12.36
N THR A 73 19.83 -0.31 12.96
CA THR A 73 19.32 -0.46 14.33
C THR A 73 20.32 0.00 15.42
N GLY A 74 21.58 0.19 15.05
CA GLY A 74 22.65 0.47 16.02
C GLY A 74 23.12 -0.76 16.80
N GLU A 75 22.48 -1.93 16.64
CA GLU A 75 22.79 -3.18 17.31
C GLU A 75 23.27 -4.24 16.31
N ARG A 76 24.04 -5.24 16.80
CA ARG A 76 24.41 -6.40 15.99
C ARG A 76 23.20 -7.35 15.93
N LEU A 77 22.78 -7.69 14.71
CA LEU A 77 21.65 -8.58 14.49
C LEU A 77 22.11 -10.01 14.23
N ASP A 78 21.65 -10.96 15.04
CA ASP A 78 21.86 -12.40 14.87
C ASP A 78 20.76 -13.07 14.04
N ARG A 79 19.70 -12.32 13.74
CA ARG A 79 18.55 -12.75 12.95
C ARG A 79 17.78 -11.58 12.40
N VAL A 80 17.07 -11.82 11.31
CA VAL A 80 16.07 -10.89 10.74
C VAL A 80 14.74 -11.62 10.65
N MET A 81 13.65 -10.87 10.86
CA MET A 81 12.28 -11.39 10.80
C MET A 81 11.57 -10.86 9.55
N PHE A 82 10.79 -11.74 8.93
CA PHE A 82 9.97 -11.43 7.77
C PHE A 82 8.52 -11.83 8.04
N ALA A 83 7.58 -11.03 7.57
CA ALA A 83 6.17 -11.40 7.48
C ALA A 83 5.92 -12.15 6.15
N VAL A 84 5.23 -13.28 6.21
CA VAL A 84 4.87 -14.15 5.07
C VAL A 84 3.35 -14.22 5.00
N TYR A 85 2.71 -13.11 4.60
CA TYR A 85 1.26 -12.97 4.66
C TYR A 85 0.49 -13.96 3.77
N ALA A 86 1.09 -14.44 2.67
CA ALA A 86 0.49 -15.47 1.84
C ALA A 86 0.19 -16.78 2.61
N ASN A 87 0.88 -17.04 3.73
CA ASN A 87 0.65 -18.23 4.56
C ASN A 87 -0.70 -18.20 5.30
N MET A 88 -1.41 -17.06 5.36
CA MET A 88 -2.78 -17.04 5.88
C MET A 88 -3.71 -18.01 5.12
N PHE A 89 -3.42 -18.27 3.86
CA PHE A 89 -4.22 -19.18 3.03
C PHE A 89 -3.84 -20.65 3.17
N ARG A 90 -2.91 -21.03 4.05
CA ARG A 90 -2.54 -22.44 4.31
C ARG A 90 -3.64 -23.24 4.97
N ARG A 91 -4.45 -22.61 5.82
CA ARG A 91 -5.52 -23.24 6.59
C ARG A 91 -6.74 -22.36 6.63
N GLU A 92 -7.92 -22.96 6.57
CA GLU A 92 -9.19 -22.23 6.66
C GLU A 92 -9.29 -21.39 7.95
N THR A 93 -8.78 -21.91 9.06
CA THR A 93 -8.78 -21.25 10.38
C THR A 93 -7.84 -20.05 10.49
N THR A 94 -6.95 -19.85 9.53
CA THR A 94 -6.01 -18.71 9.50
C THR A 94 -6.40 -17.62 8.51
N VAL A 95 -7.44 -17.87 7.71
CA VAL A 95 -8.00 -16.85 6.81
C VAL A 95 -8.77 -15.83 7.64
N MET A 96 -8.34 -14.57 7.57
CA MET A 96 -8.89 -13.47 8.39
C MET A 96 -10.11 -12.78 7.75
N TYR A 97 -10.53 -13.22 6.57
CA TYR A 97 -11.68 -12.67 5.87
C TYR A 97 -12.96 -13.43 6.21
N GLU A 98 -14.12 -12.75 6.21
CA GLU A 98 -15.41 -13.41 6.24
C GLU A 98 -15.50 -14.39 5.07
N THR A 99 -15.69 -15.67 5.39
CA THR A 99 -15.43 -16.80 4.49
C THR A 99 -16.26 -16.72 3.20
N ASP A 100 -17.52 -16.28 3.31
CA ASP A 100 -18.44 -16.28 2.18
C ASP A 100 -18.13 -15.18 1.13
N ALA A 101 -17.66 -14.01 1.56
CA ALA A 101 -17.33 -12.92 0.64
C ALA A 101 -15.95 -13.12 -0.02
N ALA A 102 -14.94 -13.48 0.76
CA ALA A 102 -13.57 -13.64 0.26
C ALA A 102 -13.35 -15.00 -0.44
N GLN A 103 -14.13 -16.00 -0.12
CA GLN A 103 -14.01 -17.36 -0.67
C GLN A 103 -15.33 -17.86 -1.27
N PRO A 104 -15.83 -17.21 -2.32
CA PRO A 104 -17.14 -17.55 -2.91
C PRO A 104 -17.23 -18.97 -3.46
N TYR A 105 -16.09 -19.65 -3.61
CA TYR A 105 -16.01 -21.04 -4.08
C TYR A 105 -15.60 -22.03 -2.97
N GLY A 106 -15.59 -21.59 -1.70
CA GLY A 106 -15.09 -22.35 -0.57
C GLY A 106 -13.57 -22.27 -0.42
N PHE A 107 -13.06 -22.78 0.71
CA PHE A 107 -11.64 -22.77 1.03
C PHE A 107 -10.82 -23.59 0.05
N SER A 108 -9.73 -23.00 -0.43
CA SER A 108 -8.69 -23.67 -1.19
C SER A 108 -7.34 -23.32 -0.59
N PRO A 109 -6.51 -24.31 -0.19
CA PRO A 109 -5.23 -24.02 0.46
C PRO A 109 -4.24 -23.35 -0.50
N GLY A 110 -3.52 -22.36 0.02
CA GLY A 110 -2.44 -21.62 -0.66
C GLY A 110 -1.23 -21.45 0.23
N GLY A 111 -0.44 -20.41 -0.01
CA GLY A 111 0.73 -20.07 0.79
C GLY A 111 2.05 -20.20 0.06
N VAL A 112 3.16 -20.10 0.77
CA VAL A 112 4.51 -20.07 0.20
C VAL A 112 5.25 -21.39 0.45
N GLU A 113 5.85 -21.93 -0.60
CA GLU A 113 6.78 -23.08 -0.53
C GLU A 113 8.20 -22.59 -0.83
N PHE A 114 9.06 -22.57 0.18
CA PHE A 114 10.46 -22.15 0.04
C PHE A 114 11.35 -23.30 -0.42
N TYR A 115 12.20 -23.02 -1.41
CA TYR A 115 13.21 -23.94 -1.94
C TYR A 115 14.63 -23.59 -1.47
N SER A 116 14.94 -22.29 -1.35
CA SER A 116 16.24 -21.80 -0.89
C SER A 116 16.06 -20.49 -0.15
N VAL A 117 16.81 -20.32 0.93
CA VAL A 117 16.93 -19.07 1.68
C VAL A 117 18.40 -18.84 1.98
N LYS A 118 18.95 -17.74 1.48
CA LYS A 118 20.37 -17.39 1.65
C LYS A 118 20.52 -16.03 2.31
N ALA A 119 21.60 -15.84 3.03
CA ALA A 119 22.10 -14.58 3.53
C ALA A 119 23.54 -14.39 3.05
N ASN A 120 23.82 -13.28 2.36
CA ASN A 120 25.13 -13.00 1.74
C ASN A 120 25.66 -14.16 0.88
N GLY A 121 24.77 -14.77 0.08
CA GLY A 121 25.10 -15.87 -0.84
C GLY A 121 25.28 -17.25 -0.20
N ALA A 122 25.23 -17.38 1.14
CA ALA A 122 25.33 -18.65 1.85
C ALA A 122 23.94 -19.11 2.32
N GLU A 123 23.69 -20.44 2.29
CA GLU A 123 22.47 -21.03 2.84
C GLU A 123 22.29 -20.61 4.30
N ALA A 124 21.13 -20.05 4.63
CA ALA A 124 20.79 -19.59 5.96
C ALA A 124 19.91 -20.60 6.70
N GLN A 125 20.02 -20.65 8.03
CA GLN A 125 19.04 -21.35 8.83
C GLN A 125 17.80 -20.47 8.98
N TRP A 126 16.65 -21.04 8.74
CA TRP A 126 15.37 -20.31 8.84
C TRP A 126 14.26 -21.20 9.39
N ALA A 127 13.22 -20.57 9.90
CA ALA A 127 12.02 -21.26 10.38
C ALA A 127 10.83 -20.31 10.36
N VAL A 128 9.65 -20.81 9.95
CA VAL A 128 8.37 -20.14 10.14
C VAL A 128 7.89 -20.29 11.57
N GLN A 129 7.15 -19.30 12.07
CA GLN A 129 6.74 -19.19 13.46
C GLN A 129 5.25 -18.84 13.59
N GLY A 130 4.67 -19.24 14.71
CA GLY A 130 3.26 -19.02 15.04
C GLY A 130 2.31 -20.04 14.41
N ASP A 131 1.09 -20.08 14.91
CA ASP A 131 0.06 -21.03 14.44
C ASP A 131 -0.34 -20.82 12.98
N ALA A 132 -0.32 -19.56 12.54
CA ALA A 132 -0.63 -19.17 11.16
C ALA A 132 0.61 -19.17 10.25
N GLU A 133 1.80 -19.43 10.76
CA GLU A 133 3.06 -19.42 10.01
C GLU A 133 3.33 -18.07 9.31
N TYR A 134 2.82 -16.95 9.87
CA TYR A 134 2.94 -15.61 9.30
C TYR A 134 4.34 -15.04 9.35
N PHE A 135 5.16 -15.48 10.32
CA PHE A 135 6.47 -14.90 10.54
C PHE A 135 7.56 -15.91 10.24
N MET A 136 8.59 -15.49 9.54
CA MET A 136 9.78 -16.27 9.24
C MET A 136 11.00 -15.60 9.87
N ARG A 137 11.76 -16.38 10.62
CA ARG A 137 13.06 -16.00 11.17
C ARG A 137 14.16 -16.53 10.27
N VAL A 138 15.09 -15.66 9.86
CA VAL A 138 16.30 -16.03 9.13
C VAL A 138 17.52 -15.68 9.99
N GLN A 139 18.39 -16.65 10.24
CA GLN A 139 19.65 -16.47 10.97
C GLN A 139 20.65 -15.69 10.08
N CYS A 140 21.32 -14.73 10.66
CA CYS A 140 22.34 -13.93 10.00
C CYS A 140 23.37 -13.45 11.04
N ASP A 141 24.33 -12.67 10.58
CA ASP A 141 25.26 -11.96 11.45
C ASP A 141 25.60 -10.63 10.79
N ILE A 142 24.94 -9.53 11.23
CA ILE A 142 24.99 -8.23 10.58
C ILE A 142 25.37 -7.17 11.63
N ALA A 143 26.56 -6.58 11.49
CA ALA A 143 26.98 -5.51 12.38
C ALA A 143 26.21 -4.20 12.09
N PRO A 144 26.16 -3.26 13.05
CA PRO A 144 25.58 -1.94 12.81
C PRO A 144 26.21 -1.25 11.61
N GLY A 145 25.38 -0.71 10.71
CA GLY A 145 25.79 -0.03 9.49
C GLY A 145 26.17 -0.96 8.33
N GLU A 146 26.16 -2.28 8.53
CA GLU A 146 26.43 -3.24 7.46
C GLU A 146 25.15 -3.55 6.65
N ALA A 147 25.35 -3.90 5.37
CA ALA A 147 24.32 -4.43 4.51
C ALA A 147 24.33 -5.97 4.53
N CYS A 148 23.17 -6.58 4.34
CA CYS A 148 23.03 -8.01 4.09
C CYS A 148 22.09 -8.23 2.91
N GLU A 149 22.51 -9.08 1.97
CA GLU A 149 21.66 -9.54 0.88
C GLU A 149 20.98 -10.84 1.29
N PHE A 150 19.66 -10.84 1.30
CA PHE A 150 18.84 -12.02 1.44
C PHE A 150 18.31 -12.46 0.07
N GLU A 151 18.47 -13.75 -0.27
CA GLU A 151 17.89 -14.34 -1.47
C GLU A 151 16.91 -15.44 -1.06
N PHE A 152 15.68 -15.35 -1.59
CA PHE A 152 14.62 -16.33 -1.40
C PHE A 152 14.19 -16.88 -2.75
N VAL A 153 14.13 -18.21 -2.89
CA VAL A 153 13.53 -18.87 -4.04
C VAL A 153 12.34 -19.67 -3.56
N TYR A 154 11.16 -19.37 -4.09
CA TYR A 154 9.92 -19.96 -3.61
C TYR A 154 8.81 -19.94 -4.68
N ASP A 155 7.80 -20.77 -4.45
CA ASP A 155 6.52 -20.70 -5.16
C ASP A 155 5.43 -20.18 -4.21
N VAL A 156 4.60 -19.27 -4.72
CA VAL A 156 3.38 -18.82 -4.05
C VAL A 156 2.20 -19.54 -4.70
N LEU A 157 1.54 -20.41 -3.94
CA LEU A 157 0.30 -21.05 -4.38
C LEU A 157 -0.86 -20.05 -4.22
N ILE A 158 -1.45 -19.64 -5.34
CA ILE A 158 -2.49 -18.61 -5.40
C ILE A 158 -3.83 -19.30 -5.57
N THR A 159 -4.71 -19.08 -4.62
CA THR A 159 -6.00 -19.74 -4.59
C THR A 159 -7.10 -18.89 -5.26
N ARG A 160 -8.19 -19.55 -5.61
CA ARG A 160 -9.38 -18.86 -6.13
C ARG A 160 -10.15 -18.21 -4.99
N ASN A 161 -9.93 -16.91 -4.82
CA ASN A 161 -10.57 -16.11 -3.78
C ASN A 161 -10.66 -14.64 -4.21
N ALA A 162 -11.39 -13.83 -3.44
CA ALA A 162 -11.56 -12.39 -3.64
C ALA A 162 -10.74 -11.53 -2.61
N ALA A 163 -9.72 -12.12 -1.98
CA ALA A 163 -8.82 -11.43 -1.06
C ALA A 163 -7.66 -10.72 -1.78
N PHE A 164 -6.74 -10.15 -1.02
CA PHE A 164 -5.57 -9.41 -1.52
C PHE A 164 -4.56 -10.27 -2.30
N LEU A 165 -4.56 -11.57 -2.10
CA LEU A 165 -3.77 -12.55 -2.86
C LEU A 165 -4.73 -13.61 -3.39
N GLY A 166 -5.03 -13.57 -4.68
CA GLY A 166 -6.00 -14.48 -5.25
C GLY A 166 -6.10 -14.38 -6.76
N VAL A 167 -6.81 -15.33 -7.34
CA VAL A 167 -7.17 -15.32 -8.75
C VAL A 167 -8.66 -15.61 -8.91
N ASP A 168 -9.34 -14.82 -9.72
CA ASP A 168 -10.69 -15.12 -10.19
C ASP A 168 -10.90 -14.59 -11.60
N GLN A 169 -11.66 -15.30 -12.42
CA GLN A 169 -12.00 -14.97 -13.82
C GLN A 169 -10.80 -14.54 -14.69
N GLY A 170 -9.58 -15.03 -14.36
CA GLY A 170 -8.35 -14.68 -15.08
C GLY A 170 -7.73 -13.35 -14.67
N CYS A 171 -8.22 -12.74 -13.59
CA CYS A 171 -7.60 -11.61 -12.90
C CYS A 171 -6.83 -12.11 -11.68
N TRP A 172 -5.53 -11.87 -11.65
CA TRP A 172 -4.61 -12.22 -10.56
C TRP A 172 -4.33 -10.98 -9.75
N ARG A 173 -4.56 -11.05 -8.46
CA ARG A 173 -4.22 -10.02 -7.48
C ARG A 173 -3.05 -10.50 -6.66
N LEU A 174 -1.95 -9.78 -6.70
CA LEU A 174 -0.69 -10.15 -6.08
C LEU A 174 -0.25 -9.05 -5.11
N SER A 175 -0.71 -9.13 -3.86
CA SER A 175 -0.21 -8.35 -2.74
C SER A 175 0.13 -9.28 -1.59
N GLY A 176 1.15 -8.94 -0.80
CA GLY A 176 1.61 -9.81 0.30
C GLY A 176 2.13 -11.18 -0.17
N PHE A 177 2.50 -11.31 -1.44
CA PHE A 177 2.99 -12.56 -2.04
C PHE A 177 4.45 -12.88 -1.68
N TYR A 178 5.15 -11.95 -1.06
CA TYR A 178 6.59 -12.04 -0.78
C TYR A 178 6.90 -11.90 0.71
N PRO A 179 7.98 -12.52 1.21
CA PRO A 179 8.53 -12.22 2.52
C PRO A 179 8.85 -10.74 2.67
N THR A 180 8.11 -10.06 3.52
CA THR A 180 8.25 -8.63 3.81
C THR A 180 9.05 -8.43 5.09
N LEU A 181 10.05 -7.57 5.08
CA LEU A 181 10.86 -7.25 6.25
C LEU A 181 9.98 -6.67 7.37
N CYS A 182 10.06 -7.25 8.56
CA CYS A 182 9.44 -6.71 9.76
C CYS A 182 10.20 -5.47 10.24
N VAL A 183 9.55 -4.64 11.05
CA VAL A 183 10.17 -3.45 11.64
C VAL A 183 10.95 -3.85 12.90
N TYR A 184 12.17 -3.33 13.06
CA TYR A 184 12.93 -3.50 14.29
C TYR A 184 12.78 -2.27 15.17
N ASN A 185 12.25 -2.47 16.37
CA ASN A 185 12.00 -1.38 17.30
C ASN A 185 12.45 -1.78 18.72
N ASN A 186 13.33 -1.00 19.34
CA ASN A 186 13.78 -1.18 20.72
C ASN A 186 14.21 -2.64 21.08
N GLY A 187 14.97 -3.31 20.22
CA GLY A 187 15.45 -4.67 20.47
C GLY A 187 14.48 -5.78 20.05
N VAL A 188 13.35 -5.45 19.46
CA VAL A 188 12.30 -6.39 19.06
C VAL A 188 11.93 -6.23 17.59
N TRP A 189 11.74 -7.36 16.90
CA TRP A 189 11.14 -7.38 15.58
C TRP A 189 9.61 -7.35 15.72
N GLU A 190 8.98 -6.38 15.09
CA GLU A 190 7.54 -6.16 15.14
C GLU A 190 6.90 -6.42 13.78
N GLY A 191 5.71 -7.01 13.79
CA GLY A 191 4.88 -7.24 12.61
C GLY A 191 3.46 -7.56 13.06
N ASN A 192 2.48 -7.16 12.25
CA ASN A 192 1.07 -7.37 12.56
C ASN A 192 0.54 -8.64 11.89
N ALA A 193 -0.43 -9.28 12.52
CA ALA A 193 -1.22 -10.31 11.87
C ALA A 193 -2.14 -9.68 10.82
N ALA A 194 -2.42 -10.42 9.75
CA ALA A 194 -3.37 -9.97 8.73
C ALA A 194 -4.77 -9.80 9.33
N MET A 195 -5.49 -8.76 8.93
CA MET A 195 -6.87 -8.50 9.30
C MET A 195 -7.66 -7.86 8.15
N GLN A 196 -8.99 -8.00 8.17
CA GLN A 196 -9.84 -7.61 7.06
C GLN A 196 -10.13 -6.11 7.03
N HIS A 197 -10.34 -5.50 8.17
CA HIS A 197 -10.96 -4.18 8.29
C HIS A 197 -9.98 -3.01 8.27
N THR A 198 -8.68 -3.29 8.33
CA THR A 198 -7.64 -2.27 8.24
C THR A 198 -6.42 -2.80 7.50
N ARG A 199 -5.55 -1.90 7.09
CA ARG A 199 -4.19 -2.26 6.68
C ARG A 199 -3.47 -2.92 7.87
N TYR A 200 -2.64 -3.90 7.59
CA TYR A 200 -1.92 -4.65 8.64
C TYR A 200 -0.41 -4.71 8.38
N THR A 201 0.03 -4.39 7.18
CA THR A 201 1.46 -4.45 6.82
C THR A 201 2.26 -3.43 7.61
N LEU A 202 3.14 -3.90 8.50
CA LEU A 202 4.04 -3.06 9.26
C LEU A 202 5.43 -3.15 8.62
N THR A 203 5.86 -2.08 7.93
CA THR A 203 7.08 -2.06 7.13
C THR A 203 7.68 -0.68 7.02
N THR A 204 8.97 -0.61 6.71
CA THR A 204 9.68 0.62 6.36
C THR A 204 9.65 0.87 4.85
N PRO A 205 9.79 2.12 4.37
CA PRO A 205 9.91 2.40 2.95
C PRO A 205 11.14 1.73 2.35
N ALA A 206 10.99 1.21 1.12
CA ALA A 206 12.04 0.56 0.36
C ALA A 206 11.92 0.89 -1.14
N ASP A 207 12.96 0.56 -1.89
CA ASP A 207 12.93 0.63 -3.34
C ASP A 207 12.57 -0.76 -3.90
N TYR A 208 11.77 -0.80 -4.95
CA TYR A 208 11.27 -2.04 -5.55
C TYR A 208 11.57 -2.10 -7.04
N TYR A 209 12.04 -3.26 -7.47
CA TYR A 209 12.21 -3.62 -8.87
C TYR A 209 11.60 -5.00 -9.11
N ALA A 210 10.79 -5.15 -10.12
CA ALA A 210 10.17 -6.42 -10.46
C ALA A 210 10.23 -6.69 -11.97
N GLU A 211 10.50 -7.94 -12.32
CA GLU A 211 10.45 -8.44 -13.68
C GLU A 211 9.57 -9.68 -13.73
N ILE A 212 8.60 -9.70 -14.65
CA ILE A 212 7.70 -10.83 -14.84
C ILE A 212 7.46 -11.08 -16.32
N THR A 213 7.59 -12.34 -16.74
CA THR A 213 7.25 -12.76 -18.11
C THR A 213 5.85 -13.36 -18.14
N LEU A 214 5.02 -12.82 -19.02
CA LEU A 214 3.62 -13.20 -19.19
C LEU A 214 3.29 -13.51 -20.65
N PRO A 215 2.33 -14.40 -20.93
CA PRO A 215 1.76 -14.53 -22.27
C PRO A 215 1.20 -13.19 -22.77
N ASP A 216 1.36 -12.90 -24.08
CA ASP A 216 0.98 -11.60 -24.68
C ASP A 216 -0.48 -11.19 -24.49
N MET A 217 -1.35 -12.16 -24.18
CA MET A 217 -2.78 -11.94 -23.91
C MET A 217 -3.05 -11.26 -22.56
N TYR A 218 -2.07 -11.22 -21.66
CA TYR A 218 -2.19 -10.55 -20.37
C TYR A 218 -1.74 -9.09 -20.44
N ALA A 219 -2.45 -8.25 -19.74
CA ALA A 219 -2.02 -6.93 -19.30
C ALA A 219 -1.62 -6.98 -17.84
N LEU A 220 -0.78 -6.06 -17.42
CA LEU A 220 -0.32 -5.91 -16.06
C LEU A 220 -0.55 -4.46 -15.64
N ALA A 221 -0.86 -4.26 -14.37
CA ALA A 221 -0.90 -2.98 -13.69
C ALA A 221 -0.33 -3.17 -12.28
N GLY A 222 0.31 -2.17 -11.72
CA GLY A 222 0.88 -2.33 -10.39
C GLY A 222 1.57 -1.10 -9.83
N THR A 223 2.22 -1.31 -8.73
CA THR A 223 2.99 -0.28 -8.04
C THR A 223 4.20 0.14 -8.87
N GLY A 224 4.30 1.44 -9.16
CA GLY A 224 5.46 2.05 -9.80
C GLY A 224 5.34 2.23 -11.31
N ALA A 225 6.46 2.63 -11.91
CA ALA A 225 6.54 2.81 -13.36
C ALA A 225 6.70 1.47 -14.06
N GLU A 226 5.88 1.22 -15.07
CA GLU A 226 5.89 -0.03 -15.81
C GLU A 226 6.40 0.12 -17.23
N THR A 227 7.10 -0.91 -17.73
CA THR A 227 7.46 -1.05 -19.12
C THR A 227 7.17 -2.46 -19.62
N ARG A 228 6.93 -2.61 -20.91
CA ARG A 228 6.65 -3.89 -21.56
C ARG A 228 7.58 -4.09 -22.76
N ALA A 229 8.23 -5.24 -22.82
CA ALA A 229 9.05 -5.69 -23.96
C ALA A 229 8.46 -6.99 -24.51
N ASN A 230 8.12 -6.99 -25.82
CA ASN A 230 7.65 -8.21 -26.48
C ASN A 230 8.83 -9.12 -26.84
N ASN A 231 8.77 -10.41 -26.45
CA ASN A 231 9.86 -11.38 -26.64
C ASN A 231 9.84 -12.04 -28.02
N GLY A 232 8.76 -11.89 -28.78
CA GLY A 232 8.62 -12.45 -30.14
C GLY A 232 8.27 -13.94 -30.18
N ASP A 233 8.00 -14.57 -29.05
CA ASP A 233 7.63 -15.98 -28.89
C ASP A 233 6.21 -16.19 -28.35
N GLY A 234 5.40 -15.12 -28.32
CA GLY A 234 4.05 -15.11 -27.76
C GLY A 234 4.02 -14.70 -26.28
N THR A 235 5.14 -14.24 -25.75
CA THR A 235 5.26 -13.68 -24.40
C THR A 235 5.78 -12.26 -24.41
N SER A 236 5.56 -11.54 -23.32
CA SER A 236 6.16 -10.23 -23.05
C SER A 236 6.75 -10.21 -21.64
N THR A 237 7.88 -9.54 -21.50
CA THR A 237 8.47 -9.24 -20.20
C THR A 237 8.04 -7.86 -19.75
N TRP A 238 7.44 -7.81 -18.57
CA TRP A 238 7.03 -6.59 -17.87
C TRP A 238 8.03 -6.26 -16.79
N THR A 239 8.38 -5.00 -16.68
CA THR A 239 9.29 -4.48 -15.64
C THR A 239 8.57 -3.38 -14.89
N LEU A 240 8.60 -3.42 -13.55
CA LEU A 240 8.07 -2.39 -12.68
C LEU A 240 9.19 -1.85 -11.79
N SER A 241 9.18 -0.55 -11.53
CA SER A 241 10.10 0.09 -10.59
C SER A 241 9.40 1.16 -9.78
N ALA A 242 9.63 1.15 -8.48
CA ALA A 242 9.12 2.14 -7.55
C ALA A 242 10.16 2.45 -6.47
N GLU A 243 10.28 3.70 -6.10
CA GLU A 243 11.23 4.16 -5.10
C GLU A 243 10.50 4.67 -3.88
N ASN A 244 11.07 4.42 -2.70
CA ASN A 244 10.60 4.96 -1.43
C ASN A 244 9.13 4.66 -1.13
N ILE A 245 8.69 3.41 -1.33
CA ILE A 245 7.32 2.96 -1.07
C ILE A 245 7.30 1.84 -0.03
N ARG A 246 6.14 1.61 0.58
CA ARG A 246 5.99 0.63 1.67
C ARG A 246 5.47 -0.72 1.25
N GLU A 247 4.65 -0.76 0.21
CA GLU A 247 3.98 -1.98 -0.23
C GLU A 247 4.01 -2.08 -1.75
N PHE A 248 4.23 -3.29 -2.25
CA PHE A 248 4.30 -3.58 -3.67
C PHE A 248 3.18 -4.54 -4.06
N ALA A 249 2.35 -4.12 -5.01
CA ALA A 249 1.22 -4.90 -5.50
C ALA A 249 1.20 -4.93 -7.03
N ILE A 250 0.75 -6.06 -7.58
CA ILE A 250 0.60 -6.28 -9.02
C ILE A 250 -0.79 -6.88 -9.28
N THR A 251 -1.39 -6.47 -10.38
CA THR A 251 -2.58 -7.08 -10.93
C THR A 251 -2.29 -7.55 -12.36
N ILE A 252 -2.65 -8.78 -12.68
CA ILE A 252 -2.49 -9.34 -14.02
C ILE A 252 -3.90 -9.72 -14.50
N GLY A 253 -4.29 -9.23 -15.67
CA GLY A 253 -5.64 -9.49 -16.16
C GLY A 253 -5.73 -9.56 -17.67
N ARG A 254 -6.94 -9.86 -18.16
CA ARG A 254 -7.25 -9.96 -19.57
C ARG A 254 -8.40 -9.01 -19.94
N ALA A 255 -8.38 -8.56 -21.18
CA ALA A 255 -9.50 -7.83 -21.78
C ALA A 255 -9.86 -6.49 -21.12
N TRP A 256 -8.95 -5.89 -20.35
CA TRP A 256 -9.17 -4.54 -19.86
C TRP A 256 -9.12 -3.50 -20.98
N ARG A 257 -9.95 -2.47 -20.84
CA ARG A 257 -9.81 -1.20 -21.54
C ARG A 257 -8.96 -0.30 -20.66
N SER A 258 -8.05 0.43 -21.29
CA SER A 258 -7.22 1.42 -20.61
C SER A 258 -7.75 2.83 -20.93
N TYR A 259 -7.85 3.64 -19.87
CA TYR A 259 -8.11 5.07 -19.93
C TYR A 259 -6.93 5.75 -19.25
N ALA A 260 -6.15 6.51 -20.00
CA ALA A 260 -4.93 7.14 -19.50
C ALA A 260 -5.04 8.66 -19.56
N GLY A 261 -4.42 9.33 -18.60
CA GLY A 261 -4.28 10.76 -18.49
C GLY A 261 -3.04 11.13 -17.67
N GLU A 262 -2.78 12.43 -17.59
CA GLU A 262 -1.64 12.98 -16.87
C GLU A 262 -2.07 14.31 -16.25
N THR A 263 -1.70 14.55 -14.99
CA THR A 263 -1.93 15.83 -14.32
C THR A 263 -1.00 16.92 -14.86
N ALA A 264 -1.28 18.16 -14.56
CA ALA A 264 -0.41 19.29 -14.95
C ALA A 264 1.01 19.16 -14.36
N SER A 265 1.19 18.48 -13.25
CA SER A 265 2.48 18.21 -12.60
C SER A 265 3.25 17.02 -13.21
N GLY A 266 2.61 16.21 -14.07
CA GLY A 266 3.21 15.06 -14.71
C GLY A 266 2.92 13.71 -14.04
N VAL A 267 1.99 13.64 -13.08
CA VAL A 267 1.53 12.37 -12.50
C VAL A 267 0.68 11.61 -13.52
N LYS A 268 1.11 10.43 -13.89
CA LYS A 268 0.38 9.57 -14.83
C LYS A 268 -0.71 8.80 -14.12
N VAL A 269 -1.91 8.82 -14.69
CA VAL A 269 -3.06 8.05 -14.19
C VAL A 269 -3.52 7.11 -15.29
N ASN A 270 -3.64 5.83 -14.95
CA ASN A 270 -4.14 4.82 -15.86
C ASN A 270 -5.27 4.03 -15.18
N VAL A 271 -6.43 3.97 -15.82
CA VAL A 271 -7.59 3.21 -15.33
C VAL A 271 -7.78 1.99 -16.23
N LEU A 272 -7.77 0.82 -15.62
CA LEU A 272 -7.90 -0.48 -16.30
C LEU A 272 -9.19 -1.15 -15.85
N THR A 273 -10.14 -1.31 -16.76
CA THR A 273 -11.45 -1.89 -16.45
C THR A 273 -11.96 -2.74 -17.61
N ALA A 274 -12.59 -3.87 -17.30
CA ALA A 274 -13.34 -4.68 -18.24
C ALA A 274 -14.78 -4.13 -18.42
N SER A 275 -15.29 -3.39 -17.44
CA SER A 275 -16.61 -2.75 -17.48
C SER A 275 -16.72 -1.76 -18.64
N ARG A 276 -17.96 -1.56 -19.13
CA ARG A 276 -18.24 -0.64 -20.24
C ARG A 276 -18.45 0.80 -19.79
N SER A 277 -18.71 1.00 -18.50
CA SER A 277 -18.97 2.26 -17.83
C SER A 277 -17.90 2.55 -16.78
N GLY A 278 -17.89 3.75 -16.25
CA GLY A 278 -17.08 4.15 -15.10
C GLY A 278 -15.60 4.45 -15.39
N GLY A 279 -14.98 3.84 -16.41
CA GLY A 279 -13.53 4.01 -16.64
C GLY A 279 -13.09 5.43 -16.96
N ARG A 280 -13.84 6.16 -17.79
CA ARG A 280 -13.56 7.57 -18.08
C ARG A 280 -13.84 8.44 -16.86
N ASP A 281 -14.95 8.18 -16.18
CA ASP A 281 -15.34 8.93 -14.99
C ASP A 281 -14.30 8.76 -13.88
N ALA A 282 -13.82 7.52 -13.65
CA ALA A 282 -12.75 7.23 -12.68
C ALA A 282 -11.46 8.01 -13.00
N LEU A 283 -11.09 8.11 -14.29
CA LEU A 283 -9.93 8.88 -14.71
C LEU A 283 -10.12 10.38 -14.43
N ASP A 284 -11.26 10.96 -14.82
CA ASP A 284 -11.53 12.39 -14.65
C ASP A 284 -11.62 12.77 -13.17
N ILE A 285 -12.23 11.89 -12.34
CA ILE A 285 -12.25 12.02 -10.87
C ILE A 285 -10.83 11.98 -10.30
N ALA A 286 -10.00 11.03 -10.76
CA ALA A 286 -8.66 10.87 -10.25
C ALA A 286 -7.77 12.07 -10.58
N LEU A 287 -7.79 12.54 -11.81
CA LEU A 287 -7.01 13.71 -12.23
C LEU A 287 -7.36 14.96 -11.40
N SER A 288 -8.66 15.26 -11.24
CA SER A 288 -9.11 16.42 -10.46
C SER A 288 -8.76 16.29 -8.96
N ALA A 289 -8.88 15.08 -8.39
CA ALA A 289 -8.55 14.86 -6.99
C ALA A 289 -7.05 14.97 -6.71
N ILE A 290 -6.19 14.43 -7.60
CA ILE A 290 -4.74 14.55 -7.49
C ILE A 290 -4.32 16.02 -7.58
N GLU A 291 -4.77 16.76 -8.59
CA GLU A 291 -4.44 18.17 -8.77
C GLU A 291 -4.85 19.02 -7.56
N THR A 292 -6.04 18.76 -6.99
CA THR A 292 -6.49 19.42 -5.76
C THR A 292 -5.62 19.09 -4.55
N CYS A 293 -5.27 17.82 -4.36
CA CYS A 293 -4.37 17.42 -3.28
C CYS A 293 -2.96 17.99 -3.44
N GLU A 294 -2.44 18.08 -4.65
CA GLU A 294 -1.14 18.73 -4.95
C GLU A 294 -1.15 20.22 -4.60
N GLU A 295 -2.25 20.92 -4.87
CA GLU A 295 -2.40 22.31 -4.44
C GLU A 295 -2.41 22.46 -2.92
N TRP A 296 -3.06 21.54 -2.20
CA TRP A 296 -3.16 21.60 -0.75
C TRP A 296 -1.88 21.17 -0.03
N PHE A 297 -1.28 20.07 -0.44
CA PHE A 297 -0.25 19.37 0.33
C PHE A 297 1.14 19.40 -0.34
N GLY A 298 1.22 19.73 -1.62
CA GLY A 298 2.42 19.62 -2.44
C GLY A 298 2.41 18.36 -3.31
N GLY A 299 3.54 18.05 -3.93
CA GLY A 299 3.65 17.00 -4.94
C GLY A 299 3.04 15.65 -4.51
N PHE A 300 2.42 14.97 -5.47
CA PHE A 300 1.82 13.65 -5.22
C PHE A 300 2.90 12.62 -4.82
N PRO A 301 2.60 11.70 -3.89
CA PRO A 301 3.63 10.79 -3.34
C PRO A 301 4.31 9.87 -4.35
N VAL A 302 3.68 9.63 -5.49
CA VAL A 302 4.17 8.72 -6.55
C VAL A 302 4.00 9.37 -7.92
N ASN A 303 4.80 8.93 -8.91
CA ASN A 303 4.78 9.50 -10.26
C ASN A 303 3.72 8.88 -11.18
N SER A 304 3.13 7.77 -10.75
CA SER A 304 2.07 7.07 -11.50
C SER A 304 1.08 6.39 -10.58
N VAL A 305 -0.18 6.32 -11.00
CA VAL A 305 -1.26 5.63 -10.32
C VAL A 305 -2.03 4.75 -11.31
N ASP A 306 -2.11 3.46 -11.01
CA ASP A 306 -3.00 2.53 -11.69
C ASP A 306 -4.28 2.33 -10.85
N ILE A 307 -5.44 2.54 -11.44
CA ILE A 307 -6.74 2.22 -10.87
C ILE A 307 -7.30 1.03 -11.63
N VAL A 308 -7.43 -0.10 -10.97
CA VAL A 308 -7.68 -1.39 -11.61
C VAL A 308 -8.98 -2.01 -11.11
N GLU A 309 -9.86 -2.39 -12.06
CA GLU A 309 -11.00 -3.25 -11.76
C GLU A 309 -10.52 -4.65 -11.42
N THR A 310 -10.96 -5.15 -10.27
CA THR A 310 -10.69 -6.51 -9.80
C THR A 310 -11.94 -7.13 -9.18
N ASP A 311 -11.88 -8.39 -8.79
CA ASP A 311 -12.93 -9.03 -8.00
C ASP A 311 -12.49 -9.04 -6.52
N LEU A 312 -13.02 -8.15 -5.69
CA LEU A 312 -12.65 -7.98 -4.27
C LEU A 312 -13.80 -8.34 -3.35
N ALA A 313 -13.47 -8.87 -2.17
CA ALA A 313 -14.43 -9.03 -1.06
C ALA A 313 -14.71 -7.72 -0.30
N VAL A 314 -14.05 -6.64 -0.70
CA VAL A 314 -14.20 -5.27 -0.16
C VAL A 314 -14.32 -4.31 -1.33
N ASP A 315 -14.88 -3.14 -1.09
CA ASP A 315 -15.11 -2.17 -2.16
C ASP A 315 -13.80 -1.73 -2.85
N ARG A 316 -12.75 -1.53 -2.08
CA ARG A 316 -11.47 -1.01 -2.56
C ARG A 316 -10.29 -1.42 -1.69
N GLN A 317 -9.11 -1.42 -2.30
CA GLN A 317 -7.83 -1.52 -1.60
C GLN A 317 -6.79 -0.64 -2.29
N ALA A 318 -6.10 0.21 -1.54
CA ALA A 318 -5.06 1.08 -2.06
C ALA A 318 -3.67 0.57 -1.64
N PHE A 319 -2.73 0.64 -2.57
CA PHE A 319 -1.29 0.45 -2.40
C PHE A 319 -0.59 1.68 -2.97
N SER A 320 0.69 1.87 -2.70
CA SER A 320 1.44 2.98 -3.27
C SER A 320 1.39 2.96 -4.80
N GLY A 321 0.68 3.91 -5.40
CA GLY A 321 0.51 4.01 -6.85
C GLY A 321 -0.33 2.91 -7.50
N CYS A 322 -0.99 2.03 -6.74
CA CYS A 322 -1.88 1.00 -7.28
C CYS A 322 -3.16 0.91 -6.45
N ILE A 323 -4.30 1.07 -7.09
CA ILE A 323 -5.62 1.09 -6.46
C ILE A 323 -6.46 -0.01 -7.08
N TRP A 324 -6.97 -0.92 -6.26
CA TRP A 324 -7.93 -1.94 -6.66
C TRP A 324 -9.32 -1.51 -6.26
N LEU A 325 -10.23 -1.55 -7.22
CA LEU A 325 -11.66 -1.34 -6.99
C LEU A 325 -12.42 -2.60 -7.39
N ASP A 326 -13.43 -2.95 -6.61
CA ASP A 326 -14.32 -4.04 -6.99
C ASP A 326 -15.05 -3.71 -8.30
N ARG A 327 -15.35 -4.73 -9.08
CA ARG A 327 -16.05 -4.60 -10.37
C ARG A 327 -17.37 -3.86 -10.26
N GLU A 328 -18.14 -4.12 -9.20
CA GLU A 328 -19.45 -3.51 -9.00
C GLU A 328 -19.34 -1.98 -8.90
N ILE A 329 -18.23 -1.46 -8.37
CA ILE A 329 -17.97 -0.02 -8.27
C ILE A 329 -17.94 0.66 -9.66
N PHE A 330 -17.32 0.01 -10.65
CA PHE A 330 -17.29 0.55 -12.02
C PHE A 330 -18.65 0.43 -12.72
N ASP A 331 -19.38 -0.66 -12.46
CA ASP A 331 -20.70 -0.91 -13.07
C ASP A 331 -21.78 0.02 -12.50
N GLU A 332 -21.77 0.27 -11.20
CA GLU A 332 -22.66 1.22 -10.52
C GLU A 332 -22.30 2.68 -10.88
N GLY A 333 -21.02 3.00 -10.94
CA GLY A 333 -20.54 4.35 -11.25
C GLY A 333 -20.96 5.40 -10.20
N GLY A 334 -21.13 6.64 -10.67
CA GLY A 334 -21.74 7.74 -9.91
C GLY A 334 -21.00 8.09 -8.62
N ASP A 335 -21.75 8.33 -7.58
CA ASP A 335 -21.26 8.86 -6.32
C ASP A 335 -20.37 7.87 -5.56
N PHE A 336 -20.66 6.57 -5.63
CA PHE A 336 -19.88 5.56 -4.94
C PHE A 336 -18.51 5.33 -5.62
N LEU A 337 -18.45 5.34 -6.95
CA LEU A 337 -17.18 5.35 -7.69
C LEU A 337 -16.35 6.59 -7.30
N THR A 338 -16.99 7.76 -7.23
CA THR A 338 -16.32 9.01 -6.82
C THR A 338 -15.71 8.88 -5.43
N TYR A 339 -16.46 8.34 -4.48
CA TYR A 339 -15.95 8.10 -3.13
C TYR A 339 -14.76 7.13 -3.12
N CYS A 340 -14.88 5.99 -3.77
CA CYS A 340 -13.83 4.98 -3.78
C CYS A 340 -12.52 5.51 -4.40
N VAL A 341 -12.60 6.25 -5.50
CA VAL A 341 -11.43 6.85 -6.14
C VAL A 341 -10.81 7.93 -5.25
N ARG A 342 -11.60 8.92 -4.78
CA ARG A 342 -11.09 10.02 -3.95
C ARG A 342 -10.48 9.54 -2.64
N SER A 343 -11.13 8.60 -1.97
CA SER A 343 -10.63 8.06 -0.70
C SER A 343 -9.35 7.25 -0.87
N SER A 344 -9.20 6.51 -1.97
CA SER A 344 -7.97 5.81 -2.29
C SER A 344 -6.81 6.77 -2.62
N LEU A 345 -7.10 7.92 -3.22
CA LEU A 345 -6.10 8.95 -3.52
C LEU A 345 -5.71 9.77 -2.27
N ALA A 346 -6.66 10.07 -1.39
CA ALA A 346 -6.36 10.66 -0.09
C ALA A 346 -5.46 9.76 0.76
N GLU A 347 -5.66 8.44 0.67
CA GLU A 347 -4.85 7.43 1.34
C GLU A 347 -3.40 7.37 0.82
N GLN A 348 -3.12 7.81 -0.44
CA GLN A 348 -1.75 7.93 -0.93
C GLN A 348 -0.92 8.91 -0.09
N TYR A 349 -1.53 10.03 0.35
CA TYR A 349 -0.87 11.00 1.22
C TYR A 349 -0.85 10.54 2.68
N PHE A 350 -2.03 10.18 3.24
CA PHE A 350 -2.24 9.89 4.67
C PHE A 350 -2.71 8.44 4.84
N GLY A 351 -1.77 7.54 5.05
CA GLY A 351 -2.00 6.09 5.17
C GLY A 351 -1.04 5.24 4.34
N LEU A 352 -0.34 5.85 3.35
CA LEU A 352 0.70 5.18 2.57
C LEU A 352 2.02 5.96 2.61
N SER A 353 2.01 7.26 2.35
CA SER A 353 3.20 8.10 2.41
C SER A 353 3.49 8.56 3.84
N VAL A 354 2.60 9.32 4.47
CA VAL A 354 2.60 9.52 5.92
C VAL A 354 1.96 8.30 6.55
N TYR A 355 2.69 7.58 7.38
CA TYR A 355 2.31 6.24 7.82
C TYR A 355 2.49 6.05 9.32
N SER A 356 1.44 5.67 10.01
CA SER A 356 1.48 5.20 11.40
C SER A 356 1.32 3.69 11.46
N ASP A 357 1.56 3.07 12.63
CA ASP A 357 1.22 1.67 12.83
C ASP A 357 -0.28 1.45 12.52
N PRO A 358 -0.60 0.65 11.49
CA PRO A 358 -1.98 0.54 10.99
C PRO A 358 -2.89 -0.25 11.93
N VAL A 359 -2.34 -0.86 12.97
CA VAL A 359 -3.06 -1.61 13.99
C VAL A 359 -3.08 -0.84 15.31
N ALA A 360 -1.93 -0.44 15.80
CA ALA A 360 -1.84 0.26 17.09
C ALA A 360 -2.29 1.74 17.02
N GLN A 361 -2.19 2.38 15.85
CA GLN A 361 -2.54 3.79 15.64
C GLN A 361 -3.31 4.00 14.32
N ALA A 362 -4.26 3.12 14.04
CA ALA A 362 -5.01 3.08 12.79
C ALA A 362 -5.69 4.40 12.43
N TRP A 363 -6.13 5.18 13.43
CA TRP A 363 -6.87 6.41 13.24
C TRP A 363 -6.06 7.48 12.48
N LEU A 364 -4.75 7.58 12.71
CA LEU A 364 -3.89 8.54 11.99
C LEU A 364 -3.88 8.30 10.48
N ASN A 365 -3.96 7.04 10.06
CA ASN A 365 -4.06 6.68 8.65
C ASN A 365 -5.48 6.84 8.13
N VAL A 366 -6.47 6.28 8.85
CA VAL A 366 -7.83 6.11 8.36
C VAL A 366 -8.69 7.36 8.56
N SER A 367 -8.66 7.97 9.77
CA SER A 367 -9.50 9.15 10.06
C SER A 367 -9.06 10.37 9.27
N VAL A 368 -7.73 10.57 9.13
CA VAL A 368 -7.18 11.71 8.39
C VAL A 368 -7.47 11.57 6.89
N SER A 369 -7.21 10.40 6.28
CA SER A 369 -7.49 10.18 4.86
C SER A 369 -8.99 10.25 4.54
N GLU A 370 -9.84 9.73 5.42
CA GLU A 370 -11.29 9.83 5.26
C GLU A 370 -11.75 11.29 5.30
N TYR A 371 -11.21 12.09 6.23
CA TYR A 371 -11.55 13.51 6.31
C TYR A 371 -11.05 14.30 5.08
N VAL A 372 -9.87 14.01 4.57
CA VAL A 372 -9.36 14.60 3.33
C VAL A 372 -10.30 14.26 2.15
N THR A 373 -10.87 13.06 2.14
CA THR A 373 -11.88 12.68 1.14
C THR A 373 -13.10 13.61 1.19
N TYR A 374 -13.58 13.95 2.38
CA TYR A 374 -14.69 14.91 2.51
C TYR A 374 -14.30 16.33 2.10
N LEU A 375 -13.07 16.77 2.37
CA LEU A 375 -12.56 18.06 1.88
C LEU A 375 -12.52 18.11 0.34
N LEU A 376 -12.21 16.99 -0.33
CA LEU A 376 -12.28 16.87 -1.79
C LEU A 376 -13.73 17.05 -2.30
N TYR A 377 -14.73 16.54 -1.58
CA TYR A 377 -16.14 16.81 -1.93
C TYR A 377 -16.51 18.29 -1.74
N GLU A 378 -16.02 18.93 -0.67
CA GLU A 378 -16.25 20.35 -0.45
C GLU A 378 -15.70 21.21 -1.58
N GLU A 379 -14.46 20.92 -2.02
CA GLU A 379 -13.75 21.70 -3.04
C GLU A 379 -14.32 21.46 -4.44
N LEU A 380 -14.52 20.20 -4.82
CA LEU A 380 -14.86 19.81 -6.19
C LEU A 380 -16.36 19.82 -6.48
N ASP A 381 -17.19 19.51 -5.47
CA ASP A 381 -18.64 19.38 -5.65
C ASP A 381 -19.45 20.39 -4.82
N GLY A 382 -18.77 21.19 -4.01
CA GLY A 382 -19.34 22.29 -3.22
C GLY A 382 -19.82 21.89 -1.83
N TYR A 383 -19.98 22.90 -0.96
CA TYR A 383 -20.27 22.76 0.46
C TYR A 383 -21.55 21.96 0.75
N GLU A 384 -22.59 22.11 -0.07
CA GLU A 384 -23.86 21.37 0.10
C GLU A 384 -23.64 19.84 -0.03
N THR A 385 -22.80 19.42 -0.99
CA THR A 385 -22.47 18.00 -1.18
C THR A 385 -21.62 17.47 -0.01
N PHE A 386 -20.67 18.27 0.46
CA PHE A 386 -19.88 17.97 1.64
C PHE A 386 -20.79 17.74 2.87
N VAL A 387 -21.71 18.65 3.16
CA VAL A 387 -22.64 18.55 4.29
C VAL A 387 -23.54 17.30 4.17
N LYS A 388 -24.09 17.02 3.00
CA LYS A 388 -24.90 15.83 2.77
C LYS A 388 -24.13 14.54 3.07
N ARG A 389 -22.86 14.47 2.69
CA ARG A 389 -22.01 13.31 2.96
C ARG A 389 -21.66 13.17 4.42
N MET A 390 -21.25 14.27 5.05
CA MET A 390 -20.98 14.29 6.47
C MET A 390 -22.20 13.78 7.26
N ASN A 391 -23.38 14.33 6.97
CA ASN A 391 -24.61 13.90 7.63
C ASN A 391 -24.95 12.44 7.40
N TYR A 392 -24.81 11.93 6.18
CA TYR A 392 -25.10 10.53 5.86
C TYR A 392 -24.28 9.57 6.74
N TYR A 393 -22.97 9.74 6.78
CA TYR A 393 -22.10 8.84 7.54
C TYR A 393 -22.10 9.12 9.05
N PHE A 394 -22.23 10.39 9.45
CA PHE A 394 -22.17 10.75 10.86
C PHE A 394 -23.45 10.40 11.60
N VAL A 395 -24.60 10.63 11.01
CA VAL A 395 -25.90 10.22 11.63
C VAL A 395 -25.91 8.71 11.87
N ASP A 396 -25.47 7.93 10.90
CA ASP A 396 -25.38 6.48 11.06
C ASP A 396 -24.36 6.09 12.15
N ALA A 397 -23.18 6.70 12.14
CA ALA A 397 -22.13 6.42 13.14
C ALA A 397 -22.53 6.76 14.58
N ILE A 398 -23.28 7.85 14.78
CA ILE A 398 -23.76 8.26 16.11
C ILE A 398 -24.82 7.29 16.65
N ASN A 399 -25.68 6.77 15.78
CA ASN A 399 -26.77 5.88 16.17
C ASN A 399 -26.31 4.44 16.48
N VAL A 400 -25.05 4.08 16.18
CA VAL A 400 -24.50 2.77 16.51
C VAL A 400 -23.98 2.76 17.95
N THR A 401 -24.50 1.84 18.76
CA THR A 401 -24.01 1.65 20.13
C THR A 401 -22.65 0.97 20.10
N ILE A 402 -21.64 1.65 20.61
CA ILE A 402 -20.25 1.15 20.72
C ILE A 402 -19.92 0.94 22.22
N PRO A 403 -19.24 -0.16 22.59
CA PRO A 403 -18.71 -0.33 23.95
C PRO A 403 -17.78 0.84 24.33
N SER A 404 -17.94 1.39 25.53
CA SER A 404 -17.22 2.59 25.99
C SER A 404 -15.69 2.43 26.09
N ASN A 405 -15.18 1.22 26.01
CA ASN A 405 -13.74 0.93 25.95
C ASN A 405 -13.16 0.91 24.53
N LEU A 406 -14.00 1.06 23.51
CA LEU A 406 -13.57 1.15 22.11
C LEU A 406 -13.60 2.63 21.68
N VAL A 407 -12.46 3.27 21.76
CA VAL A 407 -12.24 4.67 21.37
C VAL A 407 -11.36 4.75 20.12
N MET A 408 -11.22 5.94 19.54
CA MET A 408 -10.59 6.13 18.24
C MET A 408 -9.15 5.58 18.15
N ASN A 409 -8.36 5.68 19.22
CA ASN A 409 -6.98 5.16 19.26
C ASN A 409 -6.86 3.74 19.88
N THR A 410 -7.95 3.00 19.98
CA THR A 410 -7.93 1.59 20.39
C THR A 410 -7.25 0.75 19.29
N ASP A 411 -6.48 -0.26 19.71
CA ASP A 411 -5.84 -1.23 18.80
C ASP A 411 -6.87 -1.86 17.85
N ALA A 412 -6.59 -1.81 16.55
CA ALA A 412 -7.53 -2.23 15.51
C ALA A 412 -7.96 -3.70 15.65
N SER A 413 -7.12 -4.56 16.21
CA SER A 413 -7.43 -5.98 16.43
C SER A 413 -8.57 -6.24 17.42
N LEU A 414 -8.95 -5.23 18.22
CA LEU A 414 -10.02 -5.32 19.21
C LEU A 414 -11.40 -4.97 18.64
N PHE A 415 -11.46 -4.46 17.41
CA PHE A 415 -12.71 -4.09 16.76
C PHE A 415 -13.25 -5.23 15.88
N SER A 416 -14.57 -5.33 15.77
CA SER A 416 -15.18 -5.92 14.58
C SER A 416 -15.09 -4.93 13.41
N GLN A 417 -15.29 -5.41 12.17
CA GLN A 417 -15.27 -4.55 10.97
C GLN A 417 -16.26 -3.37 11.10
N ALA A 418 -17.50 -3.65 11.52
CA ALA A 418 -18.51 -2.61 11.68
C ALA A 418 -18.12 -1.58 12.76
N GLN A 419 -17.57 -2.03 13.90
CA GLN A 419 -17.12 -1.13 14.96
C GLN A 419 -15.92 -0.28 14.49
N PHE A 420 -14.96 -0.86 13.78
CA PHE A 420 -13.82 -0.14 13.22
C PHE A 420 -14.29 0.95 12.25
N THR A 421 -15.17 0.61 11.33
CA THR A 421 -15.74 1.58 10.38
C THR A 421 -16.46 2.71 11.11
N THR A 422 -17.28 2.39 12.12
CA THR A 422 -17.99 3.39 12.89
C THR A 422 -17.05 4.29 13.68
N VAL A 423 -16.13 3.72 14.46
CA VAL A 423 -15.30 4.48 15.41
C VAL A 423 -14.11 5.12 14.73
N VAL A 424 -13.33 4.33 14.00
CA VAL A 424 -12.06 4.83 13.47
C VAL A 424 -12.27 5.62 12.17
N ARG A 425 -13.12 5.15 11.26
CA ARG A 425 -13.36 5.86 10.00
C ARG A 425 -14.31 7.03 10.16
N HIS A 426 -15.54 6.79 10.58
CA HIS A 426 -16.58 7.84 10.56
C HIS A 426 -16.46 8.80 11.74
N ARG A 427 -16.42 8.33 12.98
CA ARG A 427 -16.23 9.21 14.15
C ARG A 427 -14.84 9.85 14.15
N GLY A 428 -13.82 9.16 13.64
CA GLY A 428 -12.51 9.74 13.43
C GLY A 428 -12.51 10.90 12.44
N ALA A 429 -13.24 10.79 11.31
CA ALA A 429 -13.41 11.90 10.38
C ALA A 429 -14.21 13.06 10.99
N MET A 430 -15.19 12.78 11.87
CA MET A 430 -15.86 13.82 12.67
C MET A 430 -14.88 14.54 13.58
N ALA A 431 -14.01 13.82 14.28
CA ALA A 431 -12.99 14.43 15.14
C ALA A 431 -12.06 15.38 14.34
N MET A 432 -11.67 14.99 13.13
CA MET A 432 -10.93 15.88 12.24
C MET A 432 -11.75 17.11 11.83
N HIS A 433 -13.05 16.95 11.65
CA HIS A 433 -13.92 18.08 11.36
C HIS A 433 -14.05 19.05 12.56
N GLU A 434 -14.21 18.56 13.77
CA GLU A 434 -14.21 19.38 14.99
C GLU A 434 -12.88 20.14 15.16
N LEU A 435 -11.75 19.49 14.89
CA LEU A 435 -10.45 20.18 14.84
C LEU A 435 -10.49 21.35 13.84
N ARG A 436 -11.03 21.13 12.63
CA ARG A 436 -11.16 22.18 11.63
C ARG A 436 -12.08 23.32 12.09
N VAL A 437 -13.20 23.00 12.73
CA VAL A 437 -14.15 24.02 13.21
C VAL A 437 -13.48 24.93 14.22
N VAL A 438 -12.66 24.40 15.13
CA VAL A 438 -11.99 25.18 16.18
C VAL A 438 -10.74 25.90 15.65
N MET A 439 -9.94 25.29 14.77
CA MET A 439 -8.73 25.92 14.27
C MET A 439 -8.93 26.77 13.01
N GLY A 440 -9.94 26.47 12.22
CA GLY A 440 -10.21 27.07 10.92
C GLY A 440 -9.68 26.22 9.76
N ARG A 441 -10.28 26.38 8.57
CA ARG A 441 -9.93 25.61 7.35
C ARG A 441 -8.49 25.83 6.91
N GLU A 442 -8.02 27.07 6.94
CA GLU A 442 -6.68 27.43 6.49
C GLU A 442 -5.61 26.81 7.39
N ASP A 443 -5.76 26.91 8.71
CA ASP A 443 -4.84 26.32 9.67
C ASP A 443 -4.85 24.78 9.58
N MET A 444 -6.03 24.17 9.37
CA MET A 444 -6.14 22.71 9.18
C MET A 444 -5.38 22.23 7.95
N LEU A 445 -5.54 22.89 6.81
CA LEU A 445 -4.79 22.57 5.59
C LEU A 445 -3.29 22.81 5.76
N ALA A 446 -2.90 23.88 6.48
CA ALA A 446 -1.50 24.17 6.77
C ALA A 446 -0.87 23.08 7.66
N VAL A 447 -1.59 22.61 8.68
CA VAL A 447 -1.17 21.47 9.53
C VAL A 447 -0.99 20.21 8.69
N LEU A 448 -1.96 19.84 7.86
CA LEU A 448 -1.87 18.63 7.03
C LEU A 448 -0.75 18.74 5.98
N ARG A 449 -0.56 19.91 5.37
CA ARG A 449 0.57 20.17 4.45
C ARG A 449 1.92 19.98 5.15
N LYS A 450 2.08 20.56 6.33
CA LYS A 450 3.29 20.42 7.12
C LYS A 450 3.52 18.99 7.58
N TRP A 451 2.45 18.31 8.02
CA TRP A 451 2.46 16.91 8.41
C TRP A 451 2.99 16.02 7.30
N TYR A 452 2.47 16.22 6.07
CA TYR A 452 2.97 15.51 4.89
C TYR A 452 4.40 15.92 4.53
N ALA A 453 4.73 17.21 4.53
CA ALA A 453 6.05 17.70 4.16
C ALA A 453 7.17 17.20 5.10
N GLU A 454 6.87 17.01 6.39
CA GLU A 454 7.85 16.54 7.38
C GLU A 454 7.97 15.01 7.43
N ASN A 455 6.91 14.26 7.05
CA ASN A 455 6.82 12.82 7.33
C ASN A 455 6.54 11.95 6.10
N GLY A 456 6.20 12.54 4.96
CA GLY A 456 5.88 11.78 3.73
C GLY A 456 7.08 10.96 3.24
N GLY A 457 6.88 9.64 3.06
CA GLY A 457 7.93 8.71 2.66
C GLY A 457 9.01 8.47 3.72
N GLY A 458 8.80 8.95 4.95
CA GLY A 458 9.72 8.80 6.06
C GLY A 458 9.40 7.61 6.98
N ASP A 459 9.93 7.65 8.19
CA ASP A 459 9.65 6.68 9.24
C ASP A 459 8.18 6.69 9.66
N MET A 460 7.78 5.67 10.44
CA MET A 460 6.45 5.65 11.05
C MET A 460 6.28 6.80 12.04
N VAL A 461 5.09 7.40 12.00
CA VAL A 461 4.70 8.51 12.86
C VAL A 461 3.74 8.07 13.94
N SER A 462 3.66 8.85 15.00
CA SER A 462 2.77 8.65 16.12
C SER A 462 1.78 9.80 16.29
N GLU A 463 0.75 9.60 17.12
CA GLU A 463 -0.16 10.64 17.60
C GLU A 463 0.61 11.84 18.22
N ARG A 464 1.68 11.56 18.93
CA ARG A 464 2.53 12.61 19.52
C ARG A 464 3.21 13.46 18.45
N ASP A 465 3.62 12.87 17.33
CA ASP A 465 4.25 13.62 16.24
C ASP A 465 3.20 14.48 15.52
N PHE A 466 1.97 13.99 15.35
CA PHE A 466 0.85 14.77 14.81
C PHE A 466 0.54 15.97 15.72
N LEU A 467 0.41 15.76 17.03
CA LEU A 467 0.21 16.82 18.01
C LEU A 467 1.34 17.87 17.96
N LYS A 468 2.60 17.43 17.87
CA LYS A 468 3.76 18.32 17.74
C LYS A 468 3.67 19.18 16.48
N THR A 469 3.24 18.62 15.35
CA THR A 469 3.05 19.38 14.10
C THR A 469 1.92 20.40 14.25
N MET A 470 0.78 20.02 14.86
CA MET A 470 -0.33 20.93 15.13
C MET A 470 0.12 22.13 16.00
N ASN A 471 0.79 21.84 17.12
CA ASN A 471 1.27 22.87 18.04
C ASN A 471 2.27 23.83 17.37
N ALA A 472 3.19 23.27 16.58
CA ALA A 472 4.23 24.05 15.90
C ALA A 472 3.66 24.94 14.78
N GLU A 473 2.65 24.47 14.05
CA GLU A 473 2.07 25.22 12.94
C GLU A 473 1.13 26.32 13.41
N THR A 474 0.30 26.03 14.42
CA THR A 474 -0.72 26.99 14.90
C THR A 474 -0.25 27.90 16.02
N GLY A 475 0.87 27.57 16.68
CA GLY A 475 1.36 28.26 17.86
C GLY A 475 0.48 28.10 19.12
N LYS A 476 -0.41 27.09 19.12
CA LYS A 476 -1.33 26.77 20.22
C LYS A 476 -1.02 25.38 20.78
N ASP A 477 -1.47 25.11 21.98
CA ASP A 477 -1.45 23.77 22.58
C ASP A 477 -2.78 23.06 22.30
N TRP A 478 -2.71 21.91 21.63
CA TRP A 478 -3.86 21.11 21.23
C TRP A 478 -3.99 19.80 22.02
N GLU A 479 -3.10 19.54 23.01
CA GLU A 479 -3.02 18.23 23.67
C GLU A 479 -4.35 17.86 24.38
N GLU A 480 -4.90 18.78 25.17
CA GLU A 480 -6.15 18.55 25.89
C GLU A 480 -7.32 18.33 24.92
N PHE A 481 -7.42 19.18 23.88
CA PHE A 481 -8.52 19.11 22.91
C PHE A 481 -8.45 17.84 22.05
N LEU A 482 -7.27 17.49 21.54
CA LEU A 482 -7.10 16.27 20.75
C LEU A 482 -7.37 15.01 21.59
N THR A 483 -6.88 14.98 22.84
CA THR A 483 -7.15 13.89 23.78
C THR A 483 -8.65 13.75 24.04
N ASP A 484 -9.35 14.85 24.27
CA ASP A 484 -10.79 14.84 24.51
C ASP A 484 -11.57 14.34 23.27
N LEU A 485 -11.21 14.76 22.06
CA LEU A 485 -11.80 14.24 20.83
C LEU A 485 -11.60 12.74 20.65
N ILE A 486 -10.40 12.21 20.99
CA ILE A 486 -10.08 10.79 20.85
C ILE A 486 -10.95 9.94 21.79
N PHE A 487 -11.17 10.39 23.03
CA PHE A 487 -11.85 9.62 24.06
C PHE A 487 -13.35 9.92 24.17
N ASN A 488 -13.81 11.12 23.81
CA ASN A 488 -15.14 11.62 24.08
C ASN A 488 -15.87 12.14 22.84
N ILE A 489 -15.52 11.68 21.64
CA ILE A 489 -16.11 12.17 20.37
C ILE A 489 -17.64 12.09 20.35
N ASP A 490 -18.23 11.15 21.08
CA ASP A 490 -19.69 11.00 21.18
C ASP A 490 -20.39 12.21 21.81
N GLU A 491 -19.72 12.94 22.69
CA GLU A 491 -20.25 14.16 23.30
C GLU A 491 -20.26 15.33 22.31
N TYR A 492 -19.22 15.40 21.47
CA TYR A 492 -19.11 16.42 20.41
C TYR A 492 -20.09 16.17 19.27
N SER A 493 -20.26 14.91 18.88
CA SER A 493 -21.09 14.53 17.75
C SER A 493 -22.57 14.95 17.88
N GLN A 494 -23.10 15.01 19.08
CA GLN A 494 -24.46 15.51 19.30
C GLN A 494 -24.57 17.03 19.13
N GLN A 495 -23.53 17.78 19.46
CA GLN A 495 -23.48 19.23 19.25
C GLN A 495 -23.24 19.56 17.76
N SER A 496 -22.45 18.78 17.06
CA SER A 496 -22.15 19.03 15.64
C SER A 496 -23.34 18.80 14.71
N LEU A 497 -24.28 17.92 15.07
CA LEU A 497 -25.52 17.73 14.30
C LEU A 497 -26.41 18.99 14.28
N ASP A 498 -26.40 19.78 15.36
CA ASP A 498 -27.13 21.04 15.42
C ASP A 498 -26.57 22.14 14.50
N TRP A 499 -25.33 21.92 13.93
CA TRP A 499 -24.70 22.86 12.99
C TRP A 499 -25.07 22.58 11.54
N TYR A 500 -25.68 21.42 11.26
CA TYR A 500 -26.02 20.97 9.89
C TYR A 500 -27.53 21.06 9.60
N GLU A 501 -28.39 21.47 10.57
CA GLU A 501 -29.79 21.83 10.37
C GLU A 501 -29.93 23.30 9.93
#